data_c577912c67cc2223e0c77969696179bb
#
_entry.id   c577912c67cc2223e0c77969696179bb
#
_cell.length_a   1.000
_cell.length_b   1.000
_cell.length_c   1.000
_cell.angle_alpha   90.00
_cell.angle_beta   90.00
_cell.angle_gamma   90.00
#
_symmetry.space_group_name_H-M   'P 1'
#
loop_
_entity.id
_entity.type
_entity.pdbx_description
1 polymer ?
#
loop_
_entity_poly.entity_id
_entity_poly.type
_entity_poly.pdbx_seq_one_letter_code
_entity_poly.pdbx_strand_id
1 'polypeptide(L)'
;MKQVVDVGLPPLKQAFSWAVKAKGEMLFMVNGPVRPDGSIDTGSIEQQARLTFANMQRATQAAGGSLENVTQVLIYMTDGADMDIIDKVYREFFSAPFPNRASVGVAALVE
;
A
#
# COMPACT_ATOMS: atom_id res chain seq x y z
N MET A 1 -18.51 4.31 -13.20
CA MET A 1 -18.88 3.32 -12.17
C MET A 1 -17.63 2.70 -11.59
N LYS A 2 -17.63 2.49 -10.29
CA LYS A 2 -16.48 1.86 -9.63
C LYS A 2 -16.80 0.42 -9.27
N GLN A 3 -15.75 -0.39 -9.21
CA GLN A 3 -15.83 -1.78 -8.82
C GLN A 3 -14.88 -2.01 -7.65
N VAL A 4 -15.39 -2.62 -6.57
CA VAL A 4 -14.55 -3.00 -5.44
C VAL A 4 -13.75 -4.25 -5.79
N VAL A 5 -12.47 -4.24 -5.46
CA VAL A 5 -11.58 -5.39 -5.65
C VAL A 5 -11.35 -6.05 -4.29
N ASP A 6 -11.58 -7.36 -4.20
CA ASP A 6 -11.30 -8.13 -3.00
C ASP A 6 -9.80 -8.38 -2.91
N VAL A 7 -9.16 -7.79 -1.91
CA VAL A 7 -7.72 -7.91 -1.69
C VAL A 7 -7.37 -8.89 -0.57
N GLY A 8 -8.38 -9.61 -0.05
CA GLY A 8 -8.16 -10.61 0.99
C GLY A 8 -8.04 -10.05 2.40
N LEU A 9 -8.41 -8.79 2.62
CA LEU A 9 -8.44 -8.18 3.94
C LEU A 9 -9.87 -8.03 4.44
N PRO A 10 -10.10 -8.12 5.76
CA PRO A 10 -11.44 -7.96 6.31
C PRO A 10 -11.90 -6.51 6.22
N PRO A 11 -13.20 -6.24 6.13
CA PRO A 11 -13.71 -4.89 6.22
C PRO A 11 -13.46 -4.30 7.61
N LEU A 12 -13.17 -3.01 7.65
CA LEU A 12 -13.05 -2.27 8.90
C LEU A 12 -14.33 -1.46 9.14
N LYS A 13 -14.46 -0.91 10.35
CA LYS A 13 -15.64 -0.11 10.68
C LYS A 13 -15.72 1.23 9.98
N GLN A 14 -14.57 1.75 9.53
CA GLN A 14 -14.52 3.00 8.79
C GLN A 14 -15.11 2.80 7.39
N ALA A 15 -15.70 3.85 6.85
CA ALA A 15 -16.35 3.79 5.55
C ALA A 15 -15.34 3.94 4.41
N PHE A 16 -14.71 2.83 4.02
CA PHE A 16 -13.80 2.83 2.86
C PHE A 16 -13.69 1.43 2.24
N SER A 17 -13.13 1.39 1.06
CA SER A 17 -12.75 0.13 0.39
C SER A 17 -11.24 0.07 0.26
N TRP A 18 -10.66 -1.10 0.46
CA TRP A 18 -9.21 -1.28 0.32
C TRP A 18 -8.73 -1.00 -1.09
N ALA A 19 -9.49 -1.40 -2.10
CA ALA A 19 -9.15 -1.16 -3.49
C ALA A 19 -10.41 -1.04 -4.34
N VAL A 20 -10.40 -0.11 -5.29
CA VAL A 20 -11.47 0.08 -6.25
C VAL A 20 -10.88 0.30 -7.64
N LYS A 21 -11.54 -0.24 -8.65
CA LYS A 21 -11.25 0.03 -10.06
C LYS A 21 -12.19 1.09 -10.57
N ALA A 22 -11.66 2.11 -11.22
CA ALA A 22 -12.46 2.98 -12.05
C ALA A 22 -12.83 2.23 -13.33
N LYS A 23 -13.91 2.62 -13.96
CA LYS A 23 -14.36 1.99 -15.19
C LYS A 23 -13.21 1.95 -16.21
N GLY A 24 -12.84 0.75 -16.61
CA GLY A 24 -11.84 0.48 -17.60
C GLY A 24 -10.50 0.09 -17.01
N GLU A 25 -9.72 0.96 -16.36
CA GLU A 25 -8.30 0.66 -16.26
C GLU A 25 -7.58 1.19 -15.04
N MET A 26 -8.16 2.10 -14.28
CA MET A 26 -7.44 2.71 -13.17
C MET A 26 -7.85 2.08 -11.85
N LEU A 27 -6.85 1.58 -11.10
CA LEU A 27 -7.04 0.99 -9.79
C LEU A 27 -6.55 1.96 -8.73
N PHE A 28 -7.38 2.22 -7.74
CA PHE A 28 -7.02 2.98 -6.56
C PHE A 28 -7.02 2.08 -5.35
N MET A 29 -6.00 2.19 -4.50
CA MET A 29 -5.91 1.38 -3.29
C MET A 29 -5.25 2.14 -2.18
N VAL A 30 -5.52 1.71 -0.94
CA VAL A 30 -4.79 2.12 0.23
C VAL A 30 -4.16 0.89 0.86
N ASN A 31 -2.94 1.02 1.33
CA ASN A 31 -2.20 -0.08 1.92
C ASN A 31 -1.56 0.36 3.24
N GLY A 32 -1.43 -0.60 4.14
CA GLY A 32 -0.76 -0.40 5.42
C GLY A 32 -0.24 -1.74 5.94
N PRO A 33 0.40 -1.74 7.11
CA PRO A 33 0.95 -2.96 7.71
C PRO A 33 -0.17 -3.79 8.37
N VAL A 34 -1.12 -4.22 7.57
CA VAL A 34 -2.32 -4.94 8.01
C VAL A 34 -2.14 -6.43 7.75
N ARG A 35 -2.29 -7.23 8.82
CA ARG A 35 -2.24 -8.69 8.71
C ARG A 35 -3.55 -9.23 8.14
N PRO A 36 -3.56 -10.50 7.67
CA PRO A 36 -4.78 -11.10 7.13
C PRO A 36 -5.99 -11.10 8.07
N ASP A 37 -5.75 -11.08 9.39
CA ASP A 37 -6.83 -11.01 10.38
C ASP A 37 -7.33 -9.59 10.64
N GLY A 38 -6.75 -8.60 9.97
CA GLY A 38 -7.12 -7.19 10.12
C GLY A 38 -6.34 -6.44 11.19
N SER A 39 -5.48 -7.11 11.96
CA SER A 39 -4.67 -6.43 12.98
C SER A 39 -3.51 -5.67 12.33
N ILE A 40 -3.05 -4.63 13.02
CA ILE A 40 -1.93 -3.79 12.57
C ILE A 40 -0.63 -4.34 13.15
N ASP A 41 0.38 -4.49 12.29
CA ASP A 41 1.74 -4.81 12.74
C ASP A 41 2.40 -3.53 13.26
N THR A 42 2.69 -3.51 14.55
CA THR A 42 3.37 -2.38 15.20
C THR A 42 4.85 -2.67 15.48
N GLY A 43 5.41 -3.65 14.79
CA GLY A 43 6.81 -4.01 14.91
C GLY A 43 7.75 -2.96 14.32
N SER A 44 8.92 -3.40 13.86
CA SER A 44 9.89 -2.49 13.28
C SER A 44 9.36 -1.84 11.99
N ILE A 45 9.94 -0.69 11.63
CA ILE A 45 9.58 -0.02 10.38
C ILE A 45 9.87 -0.92 9.17
N GLU A 46 10.95 -1.70 9.22
CA GLU A 46 11.26 -2.65 8.16
C GLU A 46 10.13 -3.68 7.98
N GLN A 47 9.65 -4.26 9.09
CA GLN A 47 8.54 -5.22 9.06
C GLN A 47 7.25 -4.57 8.56
N GLN A 48 6.93 -3.38 9.05
CA GLN A 48 5.74 -2.66 8.63
C GLN A 48 5.78 -2.33 7.13
N ALA A 49 6.92 -1.85 6.63
CA ALA A 49 7.09 -1.54 5.22
C ALA A 49 6.94 -2.79 4.35
N ARG A 50 7.59 -3.89 4.76
CA ARG A 50 7.53 -5.13 3.98
C ARG A 50 6.12 -5.68 3.90
N LEU A 51 5.37 -5.65 5.00
CA LEU A 51 3.99 -6.10 5.01
C LEU A 51 3.10 -5.17 4.16
N THR A 52 3.33 -3.87 4.25
CA THR A 52 2.57 -2.88 3.45
C THR A 52 2.78 -3.11 1.96
N PHE A 53 4.02 -3.28 1.51
CA PHE A 53 4.29 -3.52 0.09
C PHE A 53 3.84 -4.90 -0.36
N ALA A 54 3.91 -5.91 0.49
CA ALA A 54 3.37 -7.23 0.19
C ALA A 54 1.84 -7.16 0.01
N ASN A 55 1.15 -6.38 0.83
CA ASN A 55 -0.29 -6.15 0.67
C ASN A 55 -0.60 -5.43 -0.64
N MET A 56 0.21 -4.44 -1.01
CA MET A 56 0.08 -3.75 -2.30
C MET A 56 0.26 -4.72 -3.46
N GLN A 57 1.27 -5.58 -3.40
CA GLN A 57 1.52 -6.58 -4.44
C GLN A 57 0.34 -7.52 -4.58
N ARG A 58 -0.18 -8.03 -3.47
CA ARG A 58 -1.35 -8.92 -3.49
C ARG A 58 -2.58 -8.22 -4.07
N ALA A 59 -2.79 -6.95 -3.72
CA ALA A 59 -3.92 -6.18 -4.22
C ALA A 59 -3.84 -5.95 -5.73
N THR A 60 -2.65 -5.64 -6.25
CA THR A 60 -2.47 -5.46 -7.70
C THR A 60 -2.68 -6.77 -8.44
N GLN A 61 -2.21 -7.89 -7.90
CA GLN A 61 -2.41 -9.20 -8.48
C GLN A 61 -3.90 -9.60 -8.47
N ALA A 62 -4.61 -9.30 -7.38
CA ALA A 62 -6.04 -9.57 -7.27
C ALA A 62 -6.85 -8.77 -8.31
N ALA A 63 -6.33 -7.61 -8.71
CA ALA A 63 -6.96 -6.77 -9.72
C ALA A 63 -6.57 -7.16 -11.17
N GLY A 64 -5.72 -8.16 -11.33
CA GLY A 64 -5.29 -8.65 -12.64
C GLY A 64 -4.01 -8.00 -13.17
N GLY A 65 -3.30 -7.25 -12.34
CA GLY A 65 -2.05 -6.61 -12.72
C GLY A 65 -0.86 -7.08 -11.89
N SER A 66 0.17 -6.27 -11.87
CA SER A 66 1.37 -6.50 -11.07
C SER A 66 1.95 -5.17 -10.61
N LEU A 67 2.96 -5.21 -9.75
CA LEU A 67 3.64 -3.98 -9.32
C LEU A 67 4.27 -3.20 -10.47
N GLU A 68 4.58 -3.85 -11.58
CA GLU A 68 5.10 -3.18 -12.78
C GLU A 68 4.08 -2.20 -13.39
N ASN A 69 2.80 -2.39 -13.11
CA ASN A 69 1.74 -1.52 -13.61
C ASN A 69 1.50 -0.29 -12.72
N VAL A 70 2.17 -0.21 -11.57
CA VAL A 70 1.99 0.91 -10.65
C VAL A 70 2.67 2.16 -11.22
N THR A 71 1.91 3.24 -11.33
CA THR A 71 2.39 4.49 -11.91
C THR A 71 2.72 5.55 -10.87
N GLN A 72 2.01 5.54 -9.75
CA GLN A 72 2.25 6.52 -8.69
C GLN A 72 2.07 5.87 -7.31
N VAL A 73 2.96 6.22 -6.38
CA VAL A 73 2.91 5.79 -5.00
C VAL A 73 3.03 7.02 -4.09
N LEU A 74 2.13 7.14 -3.14
CA LEU A 74 2.20 8.15 -2.09
C LEU A 74 2.48 7.42 -0.78
N ILE A 75 3.56 7.80 -0.10
CA ILE A 75 3.97 7.19 1.17
C ILE A 75 3.81 8.20 2.27
N TYR A 76 3.03 7.84 3.29
CA TYR A 76 2.85 8.65 4.49
C TYR A 76 3.51 7.95 5.67
N MET A 77 4.33 8.68 6.41
CA MET A 77 5.04 8.16 7.57
C MET A 77 4.98 9.16 8.72
N THR A 78 4.98 8.66 9.94
CA THR A 78 4.94 9.54 11.13
C THR A 78 6.31 10.08 11.52
N ASP A 79 7.39 9.45 11.05
CA ASP A 79 8.75 9.89 11.29
C ASP A 79 9.51 9.89 9.96
N GLY A 80 9.93 11.07 9.51
CA GLY A 80 10.68 11.21 8.27
C GLY A 80 12.03 10.51 8.29
N ALA A 81 12.59 10.24 9.47
CA ALA A 81 13.84 9.50 9.60
C ALA A 81 13.69 8.04 9.16
N ASP A 82 12.47 7.52 9.04
CA ASP A 82 12.21 6.17 8.58
C ASP A 82 12.34 6.02 7.05
N MET A 83 12.47 7.13 6.32
CA MET A 83 12.46 7.09 4.85
C MET A 83 13.53 6.18 4.27
N ASP A 84 14.74 6.20 4.82
CA ASP A 84 15.83 5.38 4.29
C ASP A 84 15.54 3.88 4.43
N ILE A 85 14.93 3.49 5.55
CA ILE A 85 14.53 2.09 5.79
C ILE A 85 13.40 1.70 4.83
N ILE A 86 12.41 2.57 4.69
CA ILE A 86 11.28 2.34 3.79
C ILE A 86 11.76 2.23 2.35
N ASP A 87 12.67 3.11 1.92
CA ASP A 87 13.20 3.09 0.56
C ASP A 87 13.96 1.80 0.27
N LYS A 88 14.71 1.31 1.25
CA LYS A 88 15.43 0.05 1.11
C LYS A 88 14.47 -1.12 0.86
N VAL A 89 13.37 -1.19 1.63
CA VAL A 89 12.35 -2.22 1.43
C VAL A 89 11.60 -2.01 0.11
N TYR A 90 11.31 -0.75 -0.24
CA TYR A 90 10.68 -0.41 -1.51
C TYR A 90 11.44 -1.00 -2.70
N ARG A 91 12.76 -0.95 -2.66
CA ARG A 91 13.61 -1.50 -3.72
C ARG A 91 13.60 -3.03 -3.80
N GLU A 92 13.08 -3.71 -2.80
CA GLU A 92 12.85 -5.16 -2.87
C GLU A 92 11.62 -5.49 -3.73
N PHE A 93 10.68 -4.54 -3.87
CA PHE A 93 9.41 -4.74 -4.56
C PHE A 93 9.36 -4.05 -5.92
N PHE A 94 10.05 -2.93 -6.08
CA PHE A 94 10.05 -2.14 -7.30
C PHE A 94 11.44 -2.03 -7.88
N SER A 95 11.51 -2.04 -9.21
CA SER A 95 12.74 -1.84 -9.95
C SER A 95 12.55 -0.74 -10.99
N ALA A 96 13.66 -0.25 -11.55
CA ALA A 96 13.60 0.79 -12.58
C ALA A 96 12.91 0.25 -13.85
N PRO A 97 12.08 1.05 -14.54
CA PRO A 97 11.72 2.41 -14.17
C PRO A 97 10.75 2.45 -12.99
N PHE A 98 11.10 3.23 -11.97
CA PHE A 98 10.30 3.32 -10.77
C PHE A 98 9.01 4.12 -11.00
N PRO A 99 7.95 3.86 -10.23
CA PRO A 99 6.77 4.71 -10.25
C PRO A 99 7.11 6.14 -9.84
N ASN A 100 6.27 7.09 -10.24
CA ASN A 100 6.28 8.40 -9.59
C ASN A 100 5.98 8.22 -8.10
N ARG A 101 6.70 8.94 -7.23
CA ARG A 101 6.54 8.77 -5.80
C ARG A 101 6.64 10.10 -5.06
N ALA A 102 5.78 10.30 -4.07
CA ALA A 102 5.93 11.33 -3.07
C ALA A 102 5.95 10.69 -1.69
N SER A 103 6.85 11.15 -0.83
CA SER A 103 6.99 10.66 0.54
C SER A 103 6.77 11.81 1.49
N VAL A 104 5.85 11.65 2.44
CA VAL A 104 5.39 12.75 3.29
C VAL A 104 5.40 12.31 4.75
N GLY A 105 6.06 13.11 5.60
CA GLY A 105 5.93 12.95 7.04
C GLY A 105 4.65 13.61 7.52
N VAL A 106 3.89 12.92 8.35
CA VAL A 106 2.62 13.41 8.89
C VAL A 106 2.62 13.31 10.41
N ALA A 107 1.74 14.08 11.05
CA ALA A 107 1.67 14.13 12.52
C ALA A 107 1.15 12.80 13.10
N ALA A 108 0.23 12.15 12.41
CA ALA A 108 -0.34 10.86 12.84
C ALA A 108 -0.98 10.16 11.65
N LEU A 109 -1.03 8.83 11.74
CA LEU A 109 -1.82 8.00 10.82
C LEU A 109 -3.07 7.55 11.57
N VAL A 110 -4.21 7.59 10.89
CA VAL A 110 -5.52 7.25 11.46
C VAL A 110 -5.84 5.80 11.11
N GLU A 111 -6.23 5.05 12.13
CA GLU A 111 -6.58 3.63 11.96
C GLU A 111 -8.08 3.43 11.71
#